data_f2653eaccd168faef84bf5758268c0ad
#
_entry.id   f2653eaccd168faef84bf5758268c0ad
#
_cell.length_a   1.000
_cell.length_b   1.000
_cell.length_c   1.000
_cell.angle_alpha   90.00
_cell.angle_beta   90.00
_cell.angle_gamma   90.00
#
_symmetry.space_group_name_H-M   'P 1'
#
loop_
_entity.id
_entity.type
_entity.pdbx_description
1 polymer ?
#
loop_
_entity_poly.entity_id
_entity_poly.type
_entity_poly.pdbx_seq_one_letter_code
_entity_poly.pdbx_strand_id
1 'polypeptide(L)'
;MPIVEAHILEGYSPEEKLRLTAALTNAIRLVVPASDEAVTVMLHEMAPENYARGGKSRSPAPANPDPKQIALAYLAAMEARDIDAAEAMLATGFRMTFPGTKPMSSIPELIDWAKHRYRFVKKTNETVEAFYEGDCSVVYISGTLSGEWPNGEAFAGIRFIDRFEIKGEKLISQDVWN
;
A
#
# COMPACT_ATOMS: atom_id res chain seq x y z
N MET A 1 16.13 19.76 -17.27
CA MET A 1 15.87 19.49 -15.84
C MET A 1 14.46 19.94 -15.51
N PRO A 2 13.52 19.06 -15.25
CA PRO A 2 12.20 19.48 -14.78
C PRO A 2 12.30 19.96 -13.33
N ILE A 3 11.57 21.04 -13.02
CA ILE A 3 11.46 21.63 -11.67
C ILE A 3 9.98 21.63 -11.31
N VAL A 4 9.67 21.17 -10.10
CA VAL A 4 8.34 21.20 -9.51
C VAL A 4 8.40 22.05 -8.25
N GLU A 5 7.51 23.01 -8.14
CA GLU A 5 7.30 23.78 -6.93
C GLU A 5 5.93 23.46 -6.35
N ALA A 6 5.88 23.05 -5.10
CA ALA A 6 4.63 22.77 -4.39
C ALA A 6 4.54 23.64 -3.14
N HIS A 7 3.44 24.37 -3.02
CA HIS A 7 3.13 25.17 -1.84
C HIS A 7 2.19 24.37 -0.94
N ILE A 8 2.60 24.14 0.31
CA ILE A 8 1.85 23.39 1.31
C ILE A 8 1.77 24.20 2.61
N LEU A 9 0.76 23.90 3.43
CA LEU A 9 0.73 24.42 4.79
C LEU A 9 1.72 23.65 5.68
N GLU A 10 2.31 24.31 6.65
CA GLU A 10 3.13 23.68 7.68
C GLU A 10 2.33 22.65 8.48
N GLY A 11 3.00 21.58 8.96
CA GLY A 11 2.42 20.58 9.82
C GLY A 11 2.63 19.13 9.36
N TYR A 12 3.22 18.93 8.19
CA TYR A 12 3.61 17.61 7.71
C TYR A 12 5.00 17.22 8.23
N SER A 13 5.16 15.96 8.63
CA SER A 13 6.44 15.41 9.10
C SER A 13 7.47 15.33 7.97
N PRO A 14 8.77 15.18 8.29
CA PRO A 14 9.81 14.96 7.28
C PRO A 14 9.53 13.73 6.38
N GLU A 15 9.00 12.64 6.95
CA GLU A 15 8.66 11.42 6.22
C GLU A 15 7.50 11.65 5.24
N GLU A 16 6.47 12.39 5.65
CA GLU A 16 5.33 12.74 4.80
C GLU A 16 5.77 13.65 3.64
N LYS A 17 6.65 14.63 3.92
CA LYS A 17 7.24 15.48 2.89
C LYS A 17 8.12 14.69 1.92
N LEU A 18 8.92 13.75 2.41
CA LEU A 18 9.72 12.88 1.56
C LEU A 18 8.83 12.00 0.66
N ARG A 19 7.74 11.45 1.20
CA ARG A 19 6.75 10.70 0.43
C ARG A 19 6.10 11.56 -0.66
N LEU A 20 5.77 12.81 -0.36
CA LEU A 20 5.22 13.76 -1.33
C LEU A 20 6.22 14.07 -2.46
N THR A 21 7.49 14.38 -2.12
CA THR A 21 8.51 14.69 -3.13
C THR A 21 8.80 13.49 -4.03
N ALA A 22 8.84 12.27 -3.48
CA ALA A 22 9.00 11.05 -4.26
C ALA A 22 7.82 10.83 -5.22
N ALA A 23 6.59 11.07 -4.77
CA ALA A 23 5.39 10.95 -5.62
C ALA A 23 5.41 11.97 -6.78
N LEU A 24 5.78 13.23 -6.50
CA LEU A 24 5.90 14.27 -7.54
C LEU A 24 7.01 13.94 -8.54
N THR A 25 8.16 13.46 -8.09
CA THR A 25 9.25 12.99 -8.94
C THR A 25 8.77 11.90 -9.89
N ASN A 26 8.09 10.89 -9.38
CA ASN A 26 7.56 9.79 -10.18
C ASN A 26 6.50 10.26 -11.18
N ALA A 27 5.61 11.17 -10.78
CA ALA A 27 4.58 11.72 -11.66
C ALA A 27 5.20 12.45 -12.87
N ILE A 28 6.25 13.23 -12.67
CA ILE A 28 6.98 13.90 -13.76
C ILE A 28 7.59 12.87 -14.71
N ARG A 29 8.23 11.83 -14.18
CA ARG A 29 8.92 10.81 -14.97
C ARG A 29 7.99 9.93 -15.80
N LEU A 30 6.73 9.88 -15.49
CA LEU A 30 5.73 9.20 -16.34
C LEU A 30 5.58 9.86 -17.72
N VAL A 31 5.90 11.15 -17.83
CA VAL A 31 5.70 11.93 -19.06
C VAL A 31 7.02 12.50 -19.59
N VAL A 32 7.86 12.98 -18.70
CA VAL A 32 9.14 13.61 -19.06
C VAL A 32 10.27 12.60 -18.96
N PRO A 33 11.04 12.35 -20.04
CA PRO A 33 12.15 11.40 -20.03
C PRO A 33 13.35 11.98 -19.26
N ALA A 34 13.29 11.88 -17.93
CA ALA A 34 14.33 12.33 -17.01
C ALA A 34 14.67 11.20 -16.02
N SER A 35 15.94 11.12 -15.60
CA SER A 35 16.30 10.31 -14.44
C SER A 35 15.71 10.94 -13.17
N ASP A 36 15.54 10.16 -12.10
CA ASP A 36 15.08 10.66 -10.80
C ASP A 36 15.95 11.79 -10.26
N GLU A 37 17.27 11.65 -10.36
CA GLU A 37 18.27 12.67 -9.95
C GLU A 37 18.18 13.99 -10.75
N ALA A 38 17.57 13.95 -11.94
CA ALA A 38 17.39 15.14 -12.77
C ALA A 38 16.12 15.94 -12.44
N VAL A 39 15.22 15.41 -11.63
CA VAL A 39 13.97 16.07 -11.22
C VAL A 39 14.21 16.82 -9.92
N THR A 40 14.00 18.12 -9.92
CA THR A 40 14.05 18.95 -8.72
C THR A 40 12.63 19.17 -8.20
N VAL A 41 12.38 18.84 -6.94
CA VAL A 41 11.13 19.16 -6.25
C VAL A 41 11.43 20.09 -5.08
N MET A 42 10.76 21.22 -5.04
CA MET A 42 10.85 22.21 -3.95
C MET A 42 9.51 22.32 -3.24
N LEU A 43 9.51 22.16 -1.92
CA LEU A 43 8.35 22.38 -1.08
C LEU A 43 8.47 23.72 -0.39
N HIS A 44 7.48 24.58 -0.57
CA HIS A 44 7.35 25.87 0.10
C HIS A 44 6.30 25.76 1.19
N GLU A 45 6.75 25.68 2.43
CA GLU A 45 5.85 25.62 3.59
C GLU A 45 5.37 27.01 3.96
N MET A 46 4.08 27.14 4.23
CA MET A 46 3.45 28.39 4.66
C MET A 46 2.81 28.18 6.01
N ALA A 47 3.05 29.13 6.92
CA ALA A 47 2.33 29.17 8.18
C ALA A 47 0.81 29.40 7.91
N PRO A 48 -0.08 28.77 8.70
CA PRO A 48 -1.53 28.88 8.49
C PRO A 48 -2.09 30.30 8.46
N GLU A 49 -1.48 31.24 9.19
CA GLU A 49 -1.83 32.64 9.19
C GLU A 49 -1.50 33.35 7.86
N ASN A 50 -0.60 32.81 7.07
CA ASN A 50 -0.21 33.34 5.76
C ASN A 50 -1.06 32.77 4.61
N TYR A 51 -2.00 31.89 4.93
CA TYR A 51 -2.89 31.26 3.94
C TYR A 51 -4.35 31.46 4.30
N ALA A 52 -5.11 32.04 3.37
CA ALA A 52 -6.53 32.22 3.54
C ALA A 52 -7.30 31.85 2.25
N ARG A 53 -8.46 31.28 2.40
CA ARG A 53 -9.42 31.06 1.32
C ARG A 53 -10.72 31.78 1.65
N GLY A 54 -11.11 32.75 0.81
CA GLY A 54 -12.26 33.61 1.07
C GLY A 54 -12.12 34.43 2.35
N GLY A 55 -10.91 34.93 2.65
CA GLY A 55 -10.60 35.70 3.86
C GLY A 55 -10.55 34.88 5.15
N LYS A 56 -10.63 33.54 5.09
CA LYS A 56 -10.57 32.66 6.27
C LYS A 56 -9.29 31.84 6.23
N SER A 57 -8.49 31.90 7.30
CA SER A 57 -7.31 31.05 7.48
C SER A 57 -7.69 29.57 7.47
N ARG A 58 -6.80 28.70 7.07
CA ARG A 58 -6.99 27.25 7.00
C ARG A 58 -5.84 26.53 7.69
N SER A 59 -6.17 25.48 8.40
CA SER A 59 -5.19 24.52 8.90
C SER A 59 -4.89 23.44 7.84
N PRO A 60 -3.72 22.80 7.87
CA PRO A 60 -3.44 21.66 7.01
C PRO A 60 -4.40 20.52 7.32
N ALA A 61 -4.78 19.76 6.31
CA ALA A 61 -5.46 18.49 6.52
C ALA A 61 -4.43 17.46 7.06
N PRO A 62 -4.87 16.49 7.87
CA PRO A 62 -4.01 15.37 8.24
C PRO A 62 -3.45 14.68 6.99
N ALA A 63 -2.20 14.23 7.06
CA ALA A 63 -1.63 13.43 5.99
C ALA A 63 -2.42 12.14 5.80
N ASN A 64 -2.53 11.71 4.56
CA ASN A 64 -3.04 10.36 4.28
C ASN A 64 -2.07 9.33 4.85
N PRO A 65 -2.57 8.25 5.49
CA PRO A 65 -1.74 7.13 5.90
C PRO A 65 -0.94 6.57 4.72
N ASP A 66 0.22 5.98 4.99
CA ASP A 66 0.99 5.33 3.94
C ASP A 66 0.35 3.97 3.58
N PRO A 67 -0.25 3.82 2.40
CA PRO A 67 -0.94 2.59 2.02
C PRO A 67 0.03 1.41 1.90
N LYS A 68 1.30 1.64 1.57
CA LYS A 68 2.31 0.58 1.52
C LYS A 68 2.53 -0.03 2.90
N GLN A 69 2.63 0.81 3.93
CA GLN A 69 2.80 0.34 5.31
C GLN A 69 1.58 -0.42 5.81
N ILE A 70 0.37 0.01 5.45
CA ILE A 70 -0.86 -0.68 5.81
C ILE A 70 -0.89 -2.09 5.19
N ALA A 71 -0.62 -2.22 3.89
CA ALA A 71 -0.60 -3.51 3.21
C ALA A 71 0.49 -4.45 3.78
N LEU A 72 1.70 -3.92 4.04
CA LEU A 72 2.78 -4.69 4.63
C LEU A 72 2.47 -5.14 6.06
N ALA A 73 1.87 -4.26 6.88
CA ALA A 73 1.46 -4.60 8.24
C ALA A 73 0.40 -5.71 8.25
N TYR A 74 -0.57 -5.65 7.34
CA TYR A 74 -1.55 -6.73 7.18
C TYR A 74 -0.88 -8.06 6.82
N LEU A 75 0.02 -8.07 5.84
CA LEU A 75 0.74 -9.29 5.47
C LEU A 75 1.60 -9.83 6.62
N ALA A 76 2.24 -8.94 7.39
CA ALA A 76 3.02 -9.33 8.57
C ALA A 76 2.13 -9.93 9.67
N ALA A 77 0.96 -9.37 9.95
CA ALA A 77 0.00 -9.92 10.89
C ALA A 77 -0.49 -11.32 10.45
N MET A 78 -0.79 -11.48 9.15
CA MET A 78 -1.17 -12.78 8.59
C MET A 78 -0.04 -13.82 8.69
N GLU A 79 1.21 -13.44 8.43
CA GLU A 79 2.37 -14.33 8.58
C GLU A 79 2.60 -14.72 10.04
N ALA A 80 2.45 -13.77 10.95
CA ALA A 80 2.56 -13.98 12.40
C ALA A 80 1.38 -14.77 13.01
N ARG A 81 0.30 -15.02 12.25
CA ARG A 81 -0.95 -15.60 12.71
C ARG A 81 -1.66 -14.74 13.76
N ASP A 82 -1.40 -13.43 13.76
CA ASP A 82 -2.14 -12.46 14.57
C ASP A 82 -3.44 -12.08 13.85
N ILE A 83 -4.43 -12.96 14.02
CA ILE A 83 -5.70 -12.84 13.30
C ILE A 83 -6.47 -11.60 13.76
N ASP A 84 -6.45 -11.29 15.06
CA ASP A 84 -7.16 -10.14 15.62
C ASP A 84 -6.61 -8.83 15.04
N ALA A 85 -5.28 -8.69 14.97
CA ALA A 85 -4.64 -7.54 14.35
C ALA A 85 -4.95 -7.45 12.85
N ALA A 86 -4.94 -8.57 12.12
CA ALA A 86 -5.27 -8.60 10.71
C ALA A 86 -6.74 -8.21 10.46
N GLU A 87 -7.70 -8.78 11.22
CA GLU A 87 -9.13 -8.45 11.12
C GLU A 87 -9.41 -6.98 11.44
N ALA A 88 -8.71 -6.42 12.43
CA ALA A 88 -8.83 -5.01 12.78
C ALA A 88 -8.46 -4.05 11.63
N MET A 89 -7.70 -4.51 10.63
CA MET A 89 -7.31 -3.72 9.46
C MET A 89 -8.33 -3.80 8.31
N LEU A 90 -9.31 -4.69 8.37
CA LEU A 90 -10.29 -4.88 7.31
C LEU A 90 -11.44 -3.88 7.40
N ALA A 91 -11.91 -3.44 6.24
CA ALA A 91 -13.15 -2.66 6.12
C ALA A 91 -14.38 -3.57 6.22
N THR A 92 -15.51 -3.00 6.62
CA THR A 92 -16.81 -3.68 6.47
C THR A 92 -17.04 -4.01 5.00
N GLY A 93 -17.35 -5.28 4.71
CA GLY A 93 -17.53 -5.76 3.34
C GLY A 93 -16.23 -6.06 2.58
N PHE A 94 -15.11 -6.19 3.29
CA PHE A 94 -13.83 -6.64 2.72
C PHE A 94 -14.01 -7.94 1.94
N ARG A 95 -13.30 -8.07 0.83
CA ARG A 95 -13.25 -9.27 -0.02
C ARG A 95 -11.84 -9.59 -0.43
N MET A 96 -11.54 -10.88 -0.50
CA MET A 96 -10.27 -11.36 -1.02
C MET A 96 -10.49 -12.46 -2.05
N THR A 97 -9.66 -12.47 -3.11
CA THR A 97 -9.72 -13.45 -4.18
C THR A 97 -8.35 -14.08 -4.37
N PHE A 98 -8.30 -15.39 -4.36
CA PHE A 98 -7.09 -16.18 -4.63
C PHE A 98 -7.28 -17.01 -5.91
N PRO A 99 -6.19 -17.50 -6.55
CA PRO A 99 -6.29 -18.29 -7.77
C PRO A 99 -7.22 -19.47 -7.64
N GLY A 100 -8.23 -19.53 -8.52
CA GLY A 100 -9.21 -20.61 -8.56
C GLY A 100 -10.28 -20.59 -7.47
N THR A 101 -10.39 -19.46 -6.71
CA THR A 101 -11.46 -19.31 -5.71
C THR A 101 -12.56 -18.37 -6.17
N LYS A 102 -13.73 -18.50 -5.54
CA LYS A 102 -14.71 -17.41 -5.46
C LYS A 102 -14.19 -16.38 -4.42
N PRO A 103 -14.65 -15.13 -4.49
CA PRO A 103 -14.30 -14.15 -3.45
C PRO A 103 -14.69 -14.67 -2.06
N MET A 104 -13.75 -14.59 -1.12
CA MET A 104 -13.93 -14.86 0.30
C MET A 104 -14.13 -13.54 1.06
N SER A 105 -14.87 -13.57 2.14
CA SER A 105 -15.25 -12.37 2.92
C SER A 105 -14.63 -12.33 4.31
N SER A 106 -13.89 -13.36 4.70
CA SER A 106 -13.32 -13.45 6.05
C SER A 106 -11.96 -14.18 6.07
N ILE A 107 -11.14 -13.88 7.06
CA ILE A 107 -9.87 -14.58 7.29
C ILE A 107 -10.09 -16.07 7.62
N PRO A 108 -11.10 -16.47 8.41
CA PRO A 108 -11.40 -17.88 8.61
C PRO A 108 -11.65 -18.67 7.33
N GLU A 109 -12.36 -18.10 6.34
CA GLU A 109 -12.55 -18.74 5.02
C GLU A 109 -11.21 -18.96 4.30
N LEU A 110 -10.31 -17.96 4.34
CA LEU A 110 -8.97 -18.09 3.78
C LEU A 110 -8.16 -19.19 4.48
N ILE A 111 -8.19 -19.25 5.81
CA ILE A 111 -7.48 -20.27 6.59
C ILE A 111 -8.00 -21.66 6.24
N ASP A 112 -9.32 -21.83 6.14
CA ASP A 112 -9.94 -23.11 5.80
C ASP A 112 -9.54 -23.58 4.39
N TRP A 113 -9.54 -22.67 3.44
CA TRP A 113 -9.06 -22.94 2.08
C TRP A 113 -7.56 -23.26 2.04
N ALA A 114 -6.75 -22.52 2.79
CA ALA A 114 -5.30 -22.64 2.75
C ALA A 114 -4.76 -23.93 3.37
N LYS A 115 -5.39 -24.44 4.45
CA LYS A 115 -4.94 -25.63 5.20
C LYS A 115 -4.82 -26.90 4.36
N HIS A 116 -5.54 -26.95 3.22
CA HIS A 116 -5.52 -28.09 2.29
C HIS A 116 -4.51 -27.91 1.15
N ARG A 117 -3.91 -26.73 1.02
CA ARG A 117 -3.02 -26.38 -0.09
C ARG A 117 -1.53 -26.41 0.30
N TYR A 118 -1.23 -26.02 1.52
CA TYR A 118 0.15 -26.02 2.05
C TYR A 118 0.14 -26.15 3.58
N ARG A 119 1.23 -26.68 4.12
CA ARG A 119 1.45 -26.72 5.58
C ARG A 119 1.79 -25.34 6.09
N PHE A 120 2.66 -24.62 5.37
CA PHE A 120 2.93 -23.21 5.58
C PHE A 120 3.37 -22.56 4.27
N VAL A 121 3.22 -21.24 4.21
CA VAL A 121 3.71 -20.40 3.12
C VAL A 121 4.30 -19.14 3.72
N LYS A 122 5.42 -18.71 3.14
CA LYS A 122 6.10 -17.47 3.49
C LYS A 122 6.26 -16.62 2.22
N LYS A 123 6.05 -15.31 2.36
CA LYS A 123 6.25 -14.33 1.31
C LYS A 123 7.61 -13.65 1.46
N THR A 124 8.34 -13.52 0.35
CA THR A 124 9.46 -12.60 0.22
C THR A 124 9.03 -11.48 -0.71
N ASN A 125 8.75 -10.31 -0.14
CA ASN A 125 8.30 -9.15 -0.91
C ASN A 125 9.51 -8.49 -1.58
N GLU A 126 9.47 -8.33 -2.91
CA GLU A 126 10.53 -7.75 -3.72
C GLU A 126 10.21 -6.32 -4.13
N THR A 127 8.95 -6.05 -4.50
CA THR A 127 8.49 -4.70 -4.86
C THR A 127 7.21 -4.34 -4.13
N VAL A 128 7.07 -3.05 -3.80
CA VAL A 128 5.86 -2.48 -3.20
C VAL A 128 5.58 -1.15 -3.90
N GLU A 129 4.53 -1.11 -4.68
CA GLU A 129 4.11 0.06 -5.45
C GLU A 129 2.73 0.52 -5.00
N ALA A 130 2.49 1.83 -5.02
CA ALA A 130 1.19 2.38 -4.66
C ALA A 130 0.85 3.61 -5.50
N PHE A 131 -0.43 3.75 -5.81
CA PHE A 131 -1.00 4.92 -6.49
C PHE A 131 -2.46 5.13 -6.06
N TYR A 132 -3.04 6.26 -6.43
CA TYR A 132 -4.45 6.55 -6.21
C TYR A 132 -5.29 6.16 -7.42
N GLU A 133 -6.42 5.48 -7.18
CA GLU A 133 -7.46 5.21 -8.16
C GLU A 133 -8.81 5.64 -7.56
N GLY A 134 -9.37 6.73 -8.09
CA GLY A 134 -10.56 7.35 -7.50
C GLY A 134 -10.28 7.90 -6.10
N ASP A 135 -10.97 7.39 -5.09
CA ASP A 135 -10.83 7.77 -3.67
C ASP A 135 -10.15 6.67 -2.82
N CYS A 136 -9.58 5.67 -3.47
CA CYS A 136 -8.84 4.58 -2.84
C CYS A 136 -7.36 4.62 -3.20
N SER A 137 -6.52 4.14 -2.31
CA SER A 137 -5.15 3.77 -2.63
C SER A 137 -5.12 2.34 -3.14
N VAL A 138 -4.39 2.10 -4.22
CA VAL A 138 -4.10 0.76 -4.74
C VAL A 138 -2.65 0.44 -4.47
N VAL A 139 -2.39 -0.73 -3.87
CA VAL A 139 -1.04 -1.21 -3.59
C VAL A 139 -0.81 -2.53 -4.28
N TYR A 140 0.26 -2.61 -5.06
CA TYR A 140 0.77 -3.86 -5.61
C TYR A 140 2.00 -4.29 -4.83
N ILE A 141 1.99 -5.56 -4.40
CA ILE A 141 3.15 -6.21 -3.78
C ILE A 141 3.48 -7.43 -4.61
N SER A 142 4.69 -7.49 -5.11
CA SER A 142 5.17 -8.68 -5.84
C SER A 142 6.40 -9.27 -5.19
N GLY A 143 6.64 -10.54 -5.48
CA GLY A 143 7.77 -11.28 -4.93
C GLY A 143 7.66 -12.76 -5.16
N THR A 144 8.22 -13.53 -4.22
CA THR A 144 8.25 -14.98 -4.28
C THR A 144 7.69 -15.63 -3.03
N LEU A 145 7.06 -16.80 -3.23
CA LEU A 145 6.57 -17.69 -2.18
C LEU A 145 7.58 -18.81 -1.95
N SER A 146 7.72 -19.18 -0.69
CA SER A 146 8.38 -20.42 -0.26
C SER A 146 7.54 -21.10 0.81
N GLY A 147 7.68 -22.41 0.97
CA GLY A 147 6.89 -23.12 1.96
C GLY A 147 6.98 -24.64 1.80
N GLU A 148 5.96 -25.32 2.29
CA GLU A 148 5.83 -26.79 2.28
C GLU A 148 4.45 -27.20 1.85
N TRP A 149 4.37 -28.08 0.86
CA TRP A 149 3.13 -28.71 0.41
C TRP A 149 2.55 -29.68 1.46
N PRO A 150 1.28 -30.09 1.35
CA PRO A 150 0.67 -31.05 2.29
C PRO A 150 1.42 -32.40 2.38
N ASN A 151 2.08 -32.82 1.29
CA ASN A 151 2.87 -34.05 1.24
C ASN A 151 4.25 -33.94 1.92
N GLY A 152 4.64 -32.74 2.39
CA GLY A 152 5.92 -32.49 3.04
C GLY A 152 7.05 -32.04 2.10
N GLU A 153 6.79 -31.89 0.81
CA GLU A 153 7.78 -31.37 -0.14
C GLU A 153 7.89 -29.85 -0.01
N ALA A 154 9.13 -29.37 0.09
CA ALA A 154 9.41 -27.93 0.10
C ALA A 154 9.23 -27.32 -1.30
N PHE A 155 8.80 -26.08 -1.34
CA PHE A 155 8.77 -25.25 -2.55
C PHE A 155 9.39 -23.89 -2.31
N ALA A 156 9.92 -23.27 -3.37
CA ALA A 156 10.45 -21.91 -3.35
C ALA A 156 10.37 -21.28 -4.75
N GLY A 157 10.45 -19.94 -4.79
CA GLY A 157 10.54 -19.21 -6.06
C GLY A 157 9.22 -19.11 -6.82
N ILE A 158 8.07 -19.47 -6.24
CA ILE A 158 6.76 -19.27 -6.88
C ILE A 158 6.47 -17.77 -6.87
N ARG A 159 6.33 -17.16 -8.02
CA ARG A 159 6.04 -15.73 -8.13
C ARG A 159 4.61 -15.44 -7.70
N PHE A 160 4.41 -14.30 -7.03
CA PHE A 160 3.09 -13.81 -6.68
C PHE A 160 2.97 -12.31 -6.94
N ILE A 161 1.74 -11.87 -7.08
CA ILE A 161 1.34 -10.47 -7.03
C ILE A 161 0.11 -10.39 -6.12
N ASP A 162 0.17 -9.53 -5.12
CA ASP A 162 -0.99 -9.10 -4.34
C ASP A 162 -1.38 -7.69 -4.80
N ARG A 163 -2.67 -7.46 -5.02
CA ARG A 163 -3.27 -6.15 -5.22
C ARG A 163 -4.21 -5.86 -4.05
N PHE A 164 -3.98 -4.76 -3.37
CA PHE A 164 -4.84 -4.27 -2.30
C PHE A 164 -5.54 -2.99 -2.72
N GLU A 165 -6.81 -2.85 -2.34
CA GLU A 165 -7.49 -1.55 -2.30
C GLU A 165 -7.66 -1.12 -0.85
N ILE A 166 -7.28 0.14 -0.57
CA ILE A 166 -7.23 0.70 0.78
C ILE A 166 -7.96 2.04 0.76
N LYS A 167 -8.87 2.24 1.71
CA LYS A 167 -9.54 3.52 1.95
C LYS A 167 -9.30 3.98 3.39
N GLY A 168 -8.63 5.14 3.53
CA GLY A 168 -8.12 5.57 4.82
C GLY A 168 -7.11 4.54 5.35
N GLU A 169 -7.41 3.96 6.52
CA GLU A 169 -6.56 2.95 7.17
C GLU A 169 -7.09 1.51 6.99
N LYS A 170 -8.11 1.29 6.16
CA LYS A 170 -8.79 0.00 6.03
C LYS A 170 -8.63 -0.62 4.67
N LEU A 171 -8.33 -1.92 4.64
CA LEU A 171 -8.33 -2.73 3.44
C LEU A 171 -9.78 -3.01 2.98
N ILE A 172 -10.06 -2.71 1.71
CA ILE A 172 -11.35 -2.97 1.07
C ILE A 172 -11.33 -4.29 0.32
N SER A 173 -10.22 -4.57 -0.37
CA SER A 173 -10.05 -5.82 -1.10
C SER A 173 -8.59 -6.27 -1.15
N GLN A 174 -8.42 -7.58 -1.39
CA GLN A 174 -7.16 -8.21 -1.75
C GLN A 174 -7.40 -9.17 -2.90
N ASP A 175 -6.67 -8.99 -3.99
CA ASP A 175 -6.61 -9.95 -5.10
C ASP A 175 -5.19 -10.51 -5.20
N VAL A 176 -5.07 -11.82 -5.38
CA VAL A 176 -3.80 -12.54 -5.40
C VAL A 176 -3.66 -13.31 -6.69
N TRP A 177 -2.50 -13.19 -7.32
CA TRP A 177 -2.06 -13.99 -8.48
C TRP A 177 -0.76 -14.71 -8.14
N ASN A 178 -0.71 -16.04 -8.41
CA ASN A 178 0.48 -16.89 -8.24
C ASN A 178 0.42 -18.13 -9.11
#